data_80dc3293ef0806beaa9cc8953b1453ef
#
_entry.id   80dc3293ef0806beaa9cc8953b1453ef
#
_cell.length_a   1.000
_cell.length_b   1.000
_cell.length_c   1.000
_cell.angle_alpha   90.00
_cell.angle_beta   90.00
_cell.angle_gamma   90.00
#
_symmetry.space_group_name_H-M   'P 1'
#
loop_
_entity.id
_entity.type
_entity.pdbx_description
1 polymer ?
#
loop_
_entity_poly.entity_id
_entity_poly.type
_entity_poly.pdbx_seq_one_letter_code
_entity_poly.pdbx_strand_id
1 'polypeptide(L)'
;MILELGGGAQLLRLFGWVLWALIAAGLVAALVFPRTRPRKALWALLVLSPVLAMVLTGWHTRSEFQDRQAEAQRLFDEHCKTAGVRIFRTVANVDSLLLMKRRPENWDTREQYALVDPYGTDVSGEGYAKSFLWGRDKNGHVLSTAPGPFGYRYVVMVDAKPGSYTRYELSGRRGPAGEVEVRSSATTSVPRYGVSYEDISSREDRDHWIAGSRLFVIDTQTGELLAERIGWMFDHALGQNTAARDPWAFAASKACPTFPTVNQYVPLQAGQTRDFVERVLIPSRETSK
;
A
#
# COMPACT_ATOMS: atom_id res chain seq x y z
N MET A 1 -22.48 -8.55 -0.65
CA MET A 1 -22.78 -8.00 0.70
C MET A 1 -23.28 -6.59 0.47
N ILE A 2 -24.59 -6.38 0.51
CA ILE A 2 -25.21 -5.05 0.38
C ILE A 2 -24.98 -4.41 1.74
N LEU A 3 -24.12 -3.39 1.80
CA LEU A 3 -23.96 -2.53 2.98
C LEU A 3 -25.31 -1.85 3.23
N GLU A 4 -26.06 -2.32 4.21
CA GLU A 4 -27.17 -1.56 4.78
C GLU A 4 -26.56 -0.31 5.42
N LEU A 5 -26.62 0.77 4.68
CA LEU A 5 -26.36 2.11 5.18
C LEU A 5 -27.44 2.39 6.23
N GLY A 6 -27.12 2.21 7.51
CA GLY A 6 -28.02 2.39 8.62
C GLY A 6 -28.71 3.77 8.63
N GLY A 7 -29.46 4.11 9.69
CA GLY A 7 -30.33 5.28 9.80
C GLY A 7 -29.84 6.63 9.22
N GLY A 8 -28.51 6.80 9.04
CA GLY A 8 -27.94 7.99 8.38
C GLY A 8 -28.33 8.14 6.90
N ALA A 9 -28.45 7.04 6.14
CA ALA A 9 -28.88 7.13 4.73
C ALA A 9 -30.37 7.46 4.60
N GLN A 10 -31.18 7.01 5.54
CA GLN A 10 -32.59 7.38 5.59
C GLN A 10 -32.77 8.86 5.91
N LEU A 11 -31.98 9.39 6.85
CA LEU A 11 -31.96 10.81 7.17
C LEU A 11 -31.54 11.66 5.97
N LEU A 12 -30.48 11.29 5.26
CA LEU A 12 -30.04 11.99 4.04
C LEU A 12 -31.10 11.97 2.94
N ARG A 13 -31.81 10.86 2.76
CA ARG A 13 -32.95 10.79 1.83
C ARG A 13 -34.10 11.70 2.24
N LEU A 14 -34.44 11.72 3.50
CA LEU A 14 -35.46 12.62 4.03
C LEU A 14 -35.07 14.09 3.83
N PHE A 15 -33.84 14.46 4.13
CA PHE A 15 -33.33 15.82 3.84
C PHE A 15 -33.41 16.16 2.37
N GLY A 16 -33.07 15.24 1.49
CA GLY A 16 -33.21 15.40 0.04
C GLY A 16 -34.64 15.67 -0.38
N TRP A 17 -35.62 14.88 0.11
CA TRP A 17 -37.01 15.06 -0.20
C TRP A 17 -37.58 16.39 0.36
N VAL A 18 -37.20 16.79 1.58
CA VAL A 18 -37.58 18.08 2.15
C VAL A 18 -37.04 19.24 1.33
N LEU A 19 -35.77 19.18 0.91
CA LEU A 19 -35.16 20.19 0.06
C LEU A 19 -35.89 20.33 -1.28
N TRP A 20 -36.19 19.22 -1.94
CA TRP A 20 -36.94 19.24 -3.22
C TRP A 20 -38.36 19.77 -3.04
N ALA A 21 -39.04 19.45 -1.91
CA ALA A 21 -40.34 19.97 -1.61
C ALA A 21 -40.33 21.49 -1.36
N LEU A 22 -39.29 22.02 -0.67
CA LEU A 22 -39.11 23.45 -0.46
C LEU A 22 -38.81 24.19 -1.79
N ILE A 23 -37.99 23.63 -2.67
CA ILE A 23 -37.72 24.20 -3.98
C ILE A 23 -39.00 24.23 -4.82
N ALA A 24 -39.76 23.14 -4.85
CA ALA A 24 -41.05 23.08 -5.57
C ALA A 24 -42.05 24.09 -5.03
N ALA A 25 -42.20 24.18 -3.70
CA ALA A 25 -43.08 25.17 -3.05
C ALA A 25 -42.66 26.61 -3.36
N GLY A 26 -41.33 26.90 -3.35
CA GLY A 26 -40.76 28.19 -3.70
C GLY A 26 -41.03 28.58 -5.16
N LEU A 27 -40.91 27.61 -6.08
CA LEU A 27 -41.26 27.84 -7.50
C LEU A 27 -42.73 28.09 -7.72
N VAL A 28 -43.62 27.34 -7.04
CA VAL A 28 -45.07 27.57 -7.09
C VAL A 28 -45.39 28.95 -6.56
N ALA A 29 -44.82 29.32 -5.42
CA ALA A 29 -44.97 30.66 -4.84
C ALA A 29 -44.49 31.77 -5.78
N ALA A 30 -43.35 31.57 -6.44
CA ALA A 30 -42.79 32.52 -7.45
C ALA A 30 -43.69 32.69 -8.67
N LEU A 31 -44.50 31.69 -9.01
CA LEU A 31 -45.44 31.76 -10.14
C LEU A 31 -46.81 32.36 -9.73
N VAL A 32 -47.25 32.14 -8.49
CA VAL A 32 -48.60 32.51 -8.02
C VAL A 32 -48.61 33.94 -7.46
N PHE A 33 -47.69 34.31 -6.58
CA PHE A 33 -47.75 35.56 -5.84
C PHE A 33 -47.41 36.84 -6.62
N PRO A 34 -46.42 36.91 -7.51
CA PRO A 34 -46.12 38.17 -8.22
C PRO A 34 -47.15 38.47 -9.31
N ARG A 35 -47.64 39.71 -9.34
CA ARG A 35 -48.61 40.15 -10.35
C ARG A 35 -48.05 40.48 -11.72
N THR A 36 -46.74 40.68 -11.86
CA THR A 36 -46.08 41.07 -13.11
C THR A 36 -45.08 40.02 -13.59
N ARG A 37 -45.01 39.80 -14.90
CA ARG A 37 -44.09 38.82 -15.53
C ARG A 37 -42.62 39.00 -15.10
N PRO A 38 -42.04 40.23 -15.07
CA PRO A 38 -40.63 40.39 -14.66
C PRO A 38 -40.36 40.02 -13.22
N ARG A 39 -41.32 40.27 -12.29
CA ARG A 39 -41.20 39.86 -10.89
C ARG A 39 -41.27 38.36 -10.72
N LYS A 40 -42.10 37.68 -11.50
CA LYS A 40 -42.15 36.20 -11.52
C LYS A 40 -40.77 35.60 -11.91
N ALA A 41 -40.17 36.11 -12.96
CA ALA A 41 -38.85 35.69 -13.43
C ALA A 41 -37.77 35.95 -12.35
N LEU A 42 -37.79 37.10 -11.69
CA LEU A 42 -36.84 37.42 -10.61
C LEU A 42 -36.96 36.47 -9.42
N TRP A 43 -38.17 36.19 -8.95
CA TRP A 43 -38.41 35.28 -7.86
C TRP A 43 -38.04 33.83 -8.22
N ALA A 44 -38.34 33.38 -9.43
CA ALA A 44 -37.93 32.04 -9.90
C ALA A 44 -36.40 31.91 -9.98
N LEU A 45 -35.69 32.92 -10.49
CA LEU A 45 -34.23 33.00 -10.50
C LEU A 45 -33.65 32.96 -9.08
N LEU A 46 -34.26 33.65 -8.13
CA LEU A 46 -33.81 33.71 -6.74
C LEU A 46 -33.98 32.33 -6.05
N VAL A 47 -35.03 31.59 -6.34
CA VAL A 47 -35.27 30.23 -5.84
C VAL A 47 -34.34 29.21 -6.51
N LEU A 48 -34.03 29.35 -7.82
CA LEU A 48 -33.19 28.42 -8.56
C LEU A 48 -31.71 28.70 -8.39
N SER A 49 -31.30 29.94 -8.03
CA SER A 49 -29.88 30.32 -7.93
C SER A 49 -29.05 29.45 -6.99
N PRO A 50 -29.52 29.06 -5.76
CA PRO A 50 -28.73 28.18 -4.90
C PRO A 50 -28.60 26.77 -5.46
N VAL A 51 -29.61 26.27 -6.17
CA VAL A 51 -29.55 24.95 -6.82
C VAL A 51 -28.56 24.99 -7.97
N LEU A 52 -28.63 26.04 -8.79
CA LEU A 52 -27.69 26.22 -9.90
C LEU A 52 -26.26 26.38 -9.39
N ALA A 53 -26.05 27.18 -8.33
CA ALA A 53 -24.76 27.31 -7.69
C ALA A 53 -24.22 25.97 -7.18
N MET A 54 -25.07 25.16 -6.52
CA MET A 54 -24.68 23.84 -6.04
C MET A 54 -24.32 22.88 -7.18
N VAL A 55 -25.06 22.91 -8.29
CA VAL A 55 -24.77 22.09 -9.47
C VAL A 55 -23.45 22.52 -10.13
N LEU A 56 -23.25 23.83 -10.30
CA LEU A 56 -22.03 24.37 -10.91
C LEU A 56 -20.80 24.11 -10.05
N THR A 57 -20.89 24.30 -8.72
CA THR A 57 -19.79 23.98 -7.82
C THR A 57 -19.49 22.49 -7.80
N GLY A 58 -20.52 21.63 -7.75
CA GLY A 58 -20.35 20.19 -7.82
C GLY A 58 -19.74 19.72 -9.15
N TRP A 59 -20.09 20.37 -10.23
CA TRP A 59 -19.49 20.07 -11.55
C TRP A 59 -18.04 20.54 -11.63
N HIS A 60 -17.73 21.72 -11.11
CA HIS A 60 -16.38 22.26 -11.08
C HIS A 60 -15.45 21.38 -10.22
N THR A 61 -15.84 21.04 -9.00
CA THR A 61 -15.05 20.15 -8.13
C THR A 61 -14.83 18.77 -8.74
N ARG A 62 -15.83 18.26 -9.47
CA ARG A 62 -15.71 16.97 -10.16
C ARG A 62 -14.75 17.04 -11.34
N SER A 63 -14.79 18.11 -12.13
CA SER A 63 -13.85 18.27 -13.25
C SER A 63 -12.42 18.42 -12.75
N GLU A 64 -12.17 19.25 -11.74
CA GLU A 64 -10.85 19.39 -11.12
C GLU A 64 -10.29 18.06 -10.58
N PHE A 65 -11.15 17.26 -9.94
CA PHE A 65 -10.74 15.93 -9.47
C PHE A 65 -10.39 15.01 -10.64
N GLN A 66 -11.19 15.00 -11.71
CA GLN A 66 -10.92 14.19 -12.90
C GLN A 66 -9.63 14.60 -13.61
N ASP A 67 -9.37 15.91 -13.71
CA ASP A 67 -8.15 16.43 -14.32
C ASP A 67 -6.91 16.03 -13.51
N ARG A 68 -6.94 16.20 -12.19
CA ARG A 68 -5.87 15.72 -11.29
C ARG A 68 -5.68 14.21 -11.35
N GLN A 69 -6.75 13.45 -11.45
CA GLN A 69 -6.69 11.99 -11.56
C GLN A 69 -6.08 11.56 -12.89
N ALA A 70 -6.43 12.23 -13.98
CA ALA A 70 -5.85 11.96 -15.30
C ALA A 70 -4.35 12.29 -15.34
N GLU A 71 -3.93 13.39 -14.72
CA GLU A 71 -2.51 13.75 -14.59
C GLU A 71 -1.75 12.72 -13.75
N ALA A 72 -2.28 12.35 -12.59
CA ALA A 72 -1.70 11.32 -11.72
C ALA A 72 -1.58 9.97 -12.44
N GLN A 73 -2.62 9.57 -13.19
CA GLN A 73 -2.59 8.34 -13.99
C GLN A 73 -1.47 8.39 -15.04
N ARG A 74 -1.32 9.52 -15.73
CA ARG A 74 -0.26 9.71 -16.73
C ARG A 74 1.14 9.58 -16.11
N LEU A 75 1.38 10.23 -14.96
CA LEU A 75 2.64 10.12 -14.22
C LEU A 75 2.91 8.68 -13.78
N PHE A 76 1.90 8.03 -13.23
CA PHE A 76 2.00 6.62 -12.82
C PHE A 76 2.34 5.70 -14.00
N ASP A 77 1.66 5.86 -15.15
CA ASP A 77 1.91 5.08 -16.34
C ASP A 77 3.34 5.28 -16.88
N GLU A 78 3.89 6.50 -16.75
CA GLU A 78 5.28 6.78 -17.11
C GLU A 78 6.27 6.04 -16.19
N HIS A 79 6.06 6.08 -14.89
CA HIS A 79 6.85 5.32 -13.93
C HIS A 79 6.78 3.81 -14.16
N CYS A 80 5.61 3.30 -14.52
CA CYS A 80 5.41 1.88 -14.80
C CYS A 80 6.24 1.36 -15.98
N LYS A 81 6.65 2.21 -16.92
CA LYS A 81 7.53 1.80 -18.03
C LYS A 81 8.90 1.34 -17.57
N THR A 82 9.36 1.85 -16.43
CA THR A 82 10.67 1.51 -15.86
C THR A 82 10.58 0.52 -14.69
N ALA A 83 9.37 0.24 -14.22
CA ALA A 83 9.12 -0.72 -13.16
C ALA A 83 9.44 -2.16 -13.59
N GLY A 84 9.81 -2.98 -12.62
CA GLY A 84 10.09 -4.38 -12.89
C GLY A 84 11.22 -4.95 -12.04
N VAL A 85 11.56 -6.19 -12.34
CA VAL A 85 12.60 -6.97 -11.67
C VAL A 85 13.77 -7.15 -12.62
N ARG A 86 14.97 -6.85 -12.14
CA ARG A 86 16.23 -7.11 -12.85
C ARG A 86 17.12 -7.96 -11.96
N ILE A 87 17.47 -9.15 -12.40
CA ILE A 87 18.39 -10.05 -11.70
C ILE A 87 19.64 -10.16 -12.55
N PHE A 88 20.75 -9.65 -12.03
CA PHE A 88 22.05 -9.67 -12.70
C PHE A 88 22.81 -10.94 -12.38
N ARG A 89 22.69 -11.42 -11.13
CA ARG A 89 23.34 -12.64 -10.65
C ARG A 89 22.51 -13.29 -9.55
N THR A 90 22.47 -14.62 -9.54
CA THR A 90 21.92 -15.43 -8.47
C THR A 90 23.04 -16.12 -7.70
N VAL A 91 22.81 -16.34 -6.41
CA VAL A 91 23.72 -17.05 -5.50
C VAL A 91 22.98 -18.19 -4.84
N ALA A 92 23.49 -19.40 -4.99
CA ALA A 92 22.91 -20.59 -4.36
C ALA A 92 23.60 -20.89 -3.03
N ASN A 93 22.90 -21.70 -2.19
CA ASN A 93 23.38 -22.17 -0.89
C ASN A 93 23.73 -21.01 0.06
N VAL A 94 22.84 -20.05 0.16
CA VAL A 94 22.98 -18.89 1.05
C VAL A 94 22.38 -19.24 2.41
N ASP A 95 23.19 -19.26 3.47
CA ASP A 95 22.77 -19.56 4.82
C ASP A 95 22.12 -18.38 5.53
N SER A 96 22.52 -17.17 5.18
CA SER A 96 22.14 -15.97 5.91
C SER A 96 22.10 -14.72 5.04
N LEU A 97 21.35 -13.73 5.48
CA LEU A 97 21.27 -12.43 4.84
C LEU A 97 21.30 -11.28 5.87
N LEU A 98 21.75 -10.11 5.39
CA LEU A 98 21.73 -8.87 6.13
C LEU A 98 20.56 -8.00 5.66
N LEU A 99 19.66 -7.62 6.56
CA LEU A 99 18.70 -6.56 6.33
C LEU A 99 19.37 -5.22 6.69
N MET A 100 19.79 -4.49 5.67
CA MET A 100 20.58 -3.26 5.81
C MET A 100 19.74 -2.07 6.27
N LYS A 101 18.40 -2.22 6.27
CA LYS A 101 17.46 -1.19 6.68
C LYS A 101 16.30 -1.83 7.43
N ARG A 102 15.96 -1.26 8.59
CA ARG A 102 14.81 -1.72 9.39
C ARG A 102 13.53 -1.10 8.86
N ARG A 103 12.48 -1.89 8.70
CA ARG A 103 11.14 -1.37 8.46
C ARG A 103 10.51 -0.89 9.76
N PRO A 104 9.82 0.26 9.80
CA PRO A 104 9.08 0.71 10.98
C PRO A 104 8.09 -0.36 11.47
N GLU A 105 7.85 -0.40 12.77
CA GLU A 105 6.85 -1.32 13.35
C GLU A 105 5.43 -0.86 13.04
N ASN A 106 5.22 0.45 13.10
CA ASN A 106 3.96 1.10 12.80
C ASN A 106 4.18 2.12 11.69
N TRP A 107 3.32 2.11 10.70
CA TRP A 107 3.28 3.07 9.60
C TRP A 107 1.83 3.43 9.33
N ASP A 108 1.59 4.71 9.14
CA ASP A 108 0.25 5.22 8.89
C ASP A 108 -0.05 5.15 7.38
N THR A 109 -0.95 4.25 7.00
CA THR A 109 -1.41 4.10 5.60
C THR A 109 -2.26 5.25 5.10
N ARG A 110 -2.58 6.21 5.98
CA ARG A 110 -3.38 7.40 5.65
C ARG A 110 -2.50 8.61 5.39
N GLU A 111 -1.29 8.59 5.91
CA GLU A 111 -0.35 9.70 5.81
C GLU A 111 0.39 9.64 4.48
N GLN A 112 0.29 10.73 3.71
CA GLN A 112 0.74 10.81 2.32
C GLN A 112 2.24 10.54 2.14
N TYR A 113 3.05 10.96 3.11
CA TYR A 113 4.51 10.90 3.04
C TYR A 113 5.15 9.88 3.96
N ALA A 114 4.39 9.16 4.79
CA ALA A 114 4.93 8.31 5.85
C ALA A 114 5.58 7.01 5.36
N LEU A 115 5.22 6.53 4.17
CA LEU A 115 5.70 5.24 3.68
C LEU A 115 7.13 5.32 3.18
N VAL A 116 8.03 4.56 3.82
CA VAL A 116 9.47 4.48 3.46
C VAL A 116 9.78 3.38 2.43
N ASP A 117 8.89 2.42 2.27
CA ASP A 117 8.95 1.35 1.25
C ASP A 117 7.53 1.03 0.77
N PRO A 118 6.90 1.95 0.02
CA PRO A 118 5.47 1.86 -0.29
C PRO A 118 5.08 0.60 -1.05
N TYR A 119 5.86 0.18 -2.04
CA TYR A 119 5.58 -1.04 -2.79
C TYR A 119 5.88 -2.31 -1.99
N GLY A 120 6.79 -2.26 -1.03
CA GLY A 120 7.29 -3.41 -0.28
C GLY A 120 6.73 -3.58 1.14
N THR A 121 5.69 -2.87 1.53
CA THR A 121 5.12 -2.87 2.89
C THR A 121 4.33 -4.13 3.25
N ASP A 122 4.81 -5.29 2.86
CA ASP A 122 4.18 -6.58 3.15
C ASP A 122 4.40 -7.06 4.60
N VAL A 123 5.51 -6.63 5.23
CA VAL A 123 5.85 -6.98 6.63
C VAL A 123 6.60 -5.84 7.28
N SER A 124 6.32 -5.57 8.56
CA SER A 124 6.92 -4.49 9.36
C SER A 124 7.78 -5.01 10.51
N GLY A 125 8.56 -4.14 11.10
CA GLY A 125 9.34 -4.38 12.31
C GLY A 125 10.16 -5.68 12.29
N GLU A 126 10.10 -6.43 13.38
CA GLU A 126 10.75 -7.74 13.47
C GLU A 126 10.14 -8.80 12.54
N GLY A 127 8.86 -8.66 12.17
CA GLY A 127 8.20 -9.53 11.19
C GLY A 127 8.95 -9.57 9.86
N TYR A 128 9.60 -8.48 9.49
CA TYR A 128 10.44 -8.41 8.30
C TYR A 128 11.62 -9.39 8.36
N ALA A 129 12.36 -9.44 9.47
CA ALA A 129 13.44 -10.42 9.66
C ALA A 129 12.89 -11.86 9.76
N LYS A 130 11.83 -12.05 10.54
CA LYS A 130 11.21 -13.36 10.79
C LYS A 130 10.65 -13.99 9.51
N SER A 131 10.15 -13.18 8.57
CA SER A 131 9.58 -13.65 7.31
C SER A 131 10.58 -14.47 6.47
N PHE A 132 11.87 -14.21 6.58
CA PHE A 132 12.91 -14.92 5.84
C PHE A 132 13.36 -16.25 6.52
N LEU A 133 12.99 -16.47 7.77
CA LEU A 133 13.36 -17.68 8.51
C LEU A 133 12.38 -18.82 8.32
N TRP A 134 11.09 -18.51 8.17
CA TRP A 134 10.03 -19.52 8.08
C TRP A 134 10.09 -20.31 6.79
N GLY A 135 9.63 -21.56 6.85
CA GLY A 135 9.46 -22.39 5.67
C GLY A 135 8.29 -21.98 4.79
N ARG A 136 8.18 -22.66 3.65
CA ARG A 136 7.02 -22.54 2.75
C ARG A 136 6.46 -23.93 2.46
N ASP A 137 5.15 -24.03 2.22
CA ASP A 137 4.54 -25.22 1.67
C ASP A 137 4.82 -25.36 0.15
N LYS A 138 4.34 -26.45 -0.44
CA LYS A 138 4.46 -26.71 -1.87
C LYS A 138 3.76 -25.68 -2.75
N ASN A 139 2.84 -24.90 -2.17
CA ASN A 139 2.10 -23.83 -2.86
C ASN A 139 2.74 -22.45 -2.61
N GLY A 140 3.85 -22.38 -1.85
CA GLY A 140 4.56 -21.15 -1.53
C GLY A 140 4.01 -20.39 -0.31
N HIS A 141 3.02 -20.92 0.41
CA HIS A 141 2.53 -20.27 1.62
C HIS A 141 3.56 -20.36 2.75
N VAL A 142 3.74 -19.26 3.46
CA VAL A 142 4.66 -19.22 4.62
C VAL A 142 4.11 -20.09 5.74
N LEU A 143 4.95 -20.98 6.24
CA LEU A 143 4.63 -21.90 7.31
C LEU A 143 5.39 -21.53 8.57
N SER A 144 4.73 -20.88 9.51
CA SER A 144 5.29 -20.66 10.86
C SER A 144 5.21 -21.91 11.75
N THR A 145 4.39 -22.91 11.37
CA THR A 145 4.05 -24.07 12.20
C THR A 145 4.52 -25.42 11.68
N ALA A 146 4.85 -25.54 10.39
CA ALA A 146 5.15 -26.84 9.80
C ALA A 146 6.64 -27.21 9.81
N PRO A 147 6.97 -28.50 9.87
CA PRO A 147 8.26 -29.01 9.43
C PRO A 147 8.30 -28.85 7.89
N GLY A 148 9.08 -27.93 7.39
CA GLY A 148 9.17 -27.70 5.95
C GLY A 148 10.55 -27.19 5.56
N PRO A 149 10.85 -27.03 4.29
CA PRO A 149 12.08 -26.37 3.93
C PRO A 149 12.04 -24.96 4.55
N PHE A 150 12.89 -24.75 5.54
CA PHE A 150 13.05 -23.44 6.17
C PHE A 150 13.65 -22.46 5.16
N GLY A 151 13.51 -21.17 5.45
CA GLY A 151 14.19 -20.11 4.73
C GLY A 151 15.70 -20.09 5.02
N TYR A 152 16.22 -18.92 5.33
CA TYR A 152 17.61 -18.77 5.73
C TYR A 152 17.82 -19.31 7.16
N ARG A 153 19.01 -19.80 7.44
CA ARG A 153 19.40 -20.32 8.74
C ARG A 153 19.36 -19.22 9.82
N TYR A 154 19.79 -18.02 9.46
CA TYR A 154 19.64 -16.82 10.29
C TYR A 154 19.57 -15.55 9.44
N VAL A 155 19.01 -14.52 10.04
CA VAL A 155 18.90 -13.18 9.45
C VAL A 155 19.50 -12.18 10.42
N VAL A 156 20.32 -11.27 9.91
CA VAL A 156 20.86 -10.16 10.69
C VAL A 156 20.18 -8.89 10.23
N MET A 157 19.70 -8.08 11.15
CA MET A 157 19.08 -6.79 10.86
C MET A 157 19.80 -5.68 11.61
N VAL A 158 19.98 -4.55 10.94
CA VAL A 158 20.50 -3.33 11.59
C VAL A 158 19.53 -2.87 12.67
N ASP A 159 20.07 -2.41 13.80
CA ASP A 159 19.27 -1.81 14.85
C ASP A 159 19.11 -0.30 14.64
N ALA A 160 18.25 0.33 15.46
CA ALA A 160 18.12 1.78 15.47
C ALA A 160 19.42 2.50 15.87
N LYS A 161 20.25 1.85 16.70
CA LYS A 161 21.57 2.39 17.08
C LYS A 161 22.59 2.07 15.97
N PRO A 162 23.25 3.08 15.40
CA PRO A 162 24.26 2.86 14.36
C PRO A 162 25.36 1.87 14.79
N GLY A 163 25.70 0.93 13.91
CA GLY A 163 26.75 -0.05 14.15
C GLY A 163 26.34 -1.21 15.05
N SER A 164 25.08 -1.30 15.47
CA SER A 164 24.54 -2.47 16.19
C SER A 164 23.65 -3.30 15.30
N TYR A 165 23.67 -4.61 15.55
CA TYR A 165 22.96 -5.60 14.75
C TYR A 165 22.29 -6.64 15.64
N THR A 166 21.09 -7.03 15.26
CA THR A 166 20.36 -8.15 15.89
C THR A 166 20.27 -9.32 14.94
N ARG A 167 20.70 -10.48 15.41
CA ARG A 167 20.56 -11.76 14.73
C ARG A 167 19.27 -12.43 15.13
N TYR A 168 18.52 -12.92 14.17
CA TYR A 168 17.30 -13.70 14.31
C TYR A 168 17.53 -15.10 13.75
N GLU A 169 17.12 -16.14 14.50
CA GLU A 169 17.21 -17.54 14.09
C GLU A 169 16.09 -18.37 14.73
N LEU A 170 15.76 -19.51 14.14
CA LEU A 170 14.78 -20.42 14.70
C LEU A 170 15.39 -21.12 15.94
N SER A 171 14.65 -21.12 17.06
CA SER A 171 15.14 -21.71 18.33
C SER A 171 15.04 -23.25 18.36
N GLY A 172 14.35 -23.85 17.40
CA GLY A 172 14.00 -25.28 17.43
C GLY A 172 12.87 -25.63 18.39
N ARG A 173 12.40 -24.67 19.20
CA ARG A 173 11.27 -24.82 20.10
C ARG A 173 9.97 -24.47 19.42
N ARG A 174 8.86 -25.01 19.90
CA ARG A 174 7.52 -24.63 19.43
C ARG A 174 6.78 -23.90 20.53
N GLY A 175 6.11 -22.83 20.17
CA GLY A 175 5.20 -22.09 21.03
C GLY A 175 3.87 -22.84 21.25
N PRO A 176 2.98 -22.31 22.11
CA PRO A 176 1.72 -22.95 22.49
C PRO A 176 0.77 -23.23 21.30
N ALA A 177 0.80 -22.45 20.26
CA ALA A 177 0.02 -22.64 19.02
C ALA A 177 0.76 -23.48 17.96
N GLY A 178 1.92 -24.06 18.31
CA GLY A 178 2.72 -24.91 17.43
C GLY A 178 3.65 -24.14 16.49
N GLU A 179 3.68 -22.81 16.57
CA GLU A 179 4.61 -21.96 15.82
C GLU A 179 6.06 -22.21 16.26
N VAL A 180 6.98 -22.10 15.30
CA VAL A 180 8.41 -22.19 15.63
C VAL A 180 8.87 -20.86 16.20
N GLU A 181 9.39 -20.90 17.44
CA GLU A 181 9.90 -19.71 18.10
C GLU A 181 11.14 -19.15 17.39
N VAL A 182 11.21 -17.83 17.30
CA VAL A 182 12.37 -17.09 16.81
C VAL A 182 13.14 -16.53 17.99
N ARG A 183 14.42 -16.83 18.07
CA ARG A 183 15.34 -16.25 19.03
C ARG A 183 16.06 -15.06 18.39
N SER A 184 16.24 -13.99 19.18
CA SER A 184 17.05 -12.84 18.78
C SER A 184 18.22 -12.64 19.76
N SER A 185 19.35 -12.19 19.23
CA SER A 185 20.55 -11.87 20.02
C SER A 185 21.39 -10.81 19.34
N ALA A 186 22.06 -9.95 20.11
CA ALA A 186 23.03 -9.01 19.57
C ALA A 186 24.18 -9.75 18.88
N THR A 187 24.71 -9.19 17.80
CA THR A 187 25.79 -9.79 17.03
C THR A 187 26.72 -8.73 16.44
N THR A 188 27.97 -9.09 16.23
CA THR A 188 28.93 -8.32 15.44
C THR A 188 29.24 -8.97 14.08
N SER A 189 28.74 -10.22 13.89
CA SER A 189 28.92 -10.95 12.65
C SER A 189 27.86 -10.53 11.61
N VAL A 190 28.31 -9.96 10.51
CA VAL A 190 27.45 -9.45 9.45
C VAL A 190 27.53 -10.37 8.24
N PRO A 191 26.37 -10.85 7.72
CA PRO A 191 26.32 -11.65 6.49
C PRO A 191 26.87 -10.92 5.28
N ARG A 192 27.41 -11.70 4.33
CA ARG A 192 27.95 -11.18 3.07
C ARG A 192 26.90 -10.53 2.17
N TYR A 193 25.69 -11.08 2.11
CA TYR A 193 24.66 -10.60 1.19
C TYR A 193 23.67 -9.70 1.93
N GLY A 194 23.49 -8.49 1.40
CA GLY A 194 22.65 -7.45 1.96
C GLY A 194 21.39 -7.23 1.12
N VAL A 195 20.29 -6.95 1.82
CA VAL A 195 19.00 -6.53 1.26
C VAL A 195 18.68 -5.14 1.79
N SER A 196 18.36 -4.23 0.90
CA SER A 196 17.94 -2.87 1.28
C SER A 196 16.85 -2.35 0.36
N TYR A 197 16.24 -1.25 0.77
CA TYR A 197 15.19 -0.57 0.00
C TYR A 197 15.36 0.96 0.09
N GLU A 198 14.83 1.63 -0.91
CA GLU A 198 14.83 3.09 -1.03
C GLU A 198 13.45 3.56 -1.47
N ASP A 199 12.96 4.63 -0.88
CA ASP A 199 11.86 5.40 -1.44
C ASP A 199 12.39 6.19 -2.65
N ILE A 200 11.81 5.96 -3.81
CA ILE A 200 12.20 6.62 -5.06
C ILE A 200 11.17 7.63 -5.52
N SER A 201 10.14 7.89 -4.70
CA SER A 201 9.10 8.85 -5.00
C SER A 201 9.63 10.28 -4.90
N SER A 202 9.31 11.10 -5.86
CA SER A 202 9.46 12.56 -5.76
C SER A 202 8.35 13.15 -4.88
N ARG A 203 8.50 14.44 -4.53
CA ARG A 203 7.42 15.16 -3.85
C ARG A 203 6.19 15.28 -4.75
N GLU A 204 6.38 15.54 -6.03
CA GLU A 204 5.30 15.60 -7.03
C GLU A 204 4.53 14.30 -7.12
N ASP A 205 5.21 13.15 -7.13
CA ASP A 205 4.56 11.83 -7.07
C ASP A 205 3.68 11.71 -5.84
N ARG A 206 4.22 12.06 -4.68
CA ARG A 206 3.47 11.99 -3.41
C ARG A 206 2.28 12.94 -3.38
N ASP A 207 2.39 14.14 -3.97
CA ASP A 207 1.28 15.09 -4.08
C ASP A 207 0.14 14.52 -4.95
N HIS A 208 0.46 13.61 -5.87
CA HIS A 208 -0.49 12.86 -6.70
C HIS A 208 -0.86 11.47 -6.15
N TRP A 209 -0.47 11.16 -4.91
CA TRP A 209 -0.69 9.85 -4.28
C TRP A 209 -0.09 8.68 -5.07
N ILE A 210 1.05 8.93 -5.68
CA ILE A 210 1.90 7.93 -6.30
C ILE A 210 3.10 7.70 -5.37
N ALA A 211 3.49 6.45 -5.20
CA ALA A 211 4.64 6.11 -4.40
C ALA A 211 5.38 4.91 -4.98
N GLY A 212 6.70 5.01 -5.02
CA GLY A 212 7.58 3.99 -5.56
C GLY A 212 8.68 3.60 -4.61
N SER A 213 9.14 2.37 -4.72
CA SER A 213 10.32 1.91 -4.02
C SER A 213 11.22 1.04 -4.90
N ARG A 214 12.50 1.11 -4.60
CA ARG A 214 13.53 0.25 -5.12
C ARG A 214 13.97 -0.71 -4.03
N LEU A 215 13.76 -1.99 -4.22
CA LEU A 215 14.32 -3.07 -3.39
C LEU A 215 15.53 -3.62 -4.10
N PHE A 216 16.65 -3.83 -3.41
CA PHE A 216 17.87 -4.33 -4.04
C PHE A 216 18.64 -5.30 -3.15
N VAL A 217 19.40 -6.17 -3.81
CA VAL A 217 20.26 -7.17 -3.19
C VAL A 217 21.69 -6.92 -3.65
N ILE A 218 22.61 -6.83 -2.67
CA ILE A 218 24.03 -6.57 -2.93
C ILE A 218 24.93 -7.60 -2.25
N ASP A 219 26.11 -7.80 -2.83
CA ASP A 219 27.25 -8.41 -2.15
C ASP A 219 27.97 -7.31 -1.36
N THR A 220 27.89 -7.34 -0.02
CA THR A 220 28.43 -6.27 0.84
C THR A 220 29.96 -6.22 0.87
N GLN A 221 30.64 -7.31 0.46
CA GLN A 221 32.09 -7.37 0.39
C GLN A 221 32.64 -6.72 -0.87
N THR A 222 31.95 -6.86 -1.98
CA THR A 222 32.39 -6.32 -3.28
C THR A 222 31.66 -5.04 -3.68
N GLY A 223 30.51 -4.75 -3.07
CA GLY A 223 29.62 -3.68 -3.49
C GLY A 223 28.79 -4.00 -4.74
N GLU A 224 28.87 -5.22 -5.26
CA GLU A 224 28.19 -5.63 -6.48
C GLU A 224 26.68 -5.68 -6.29
N LEU A 225 25.93 -5.02 -7.18
CA LEU A 225 24.48 -5.15 -7.26
C LEU A 225 24.10 -6.48 -7.91
N LEU A 226 23.46 -7.36 -7.16
CA LEU A 226 23.04 -8.69 -7.64
C LEU A 226 21.67 -8.65 -8.29
N ALA A 227 20.76 -7.85 -7.76
CA ALA A 227 19.42 -7.66 -8.31
C ALA A 227 18.77 -6.39 -7.77
N GLU A 228 17.80 -5.89 -8.52
CA GLU A 228 16.91 -4.83 -8.07
C GLU A 228 15.48 -5.07 -8.54
N ARG A 229 14.54 -4.53 -7.79
CA ARG A 229 13.11 -4.44 -8.15
C ARG A 229 12.65 -3.01 -7.95
N ILE A 230 12.13 -2.41 -9.00
CA ILE A 230 11.48 -1.11 -8.97
C ILE A 230 9.98 -1.36 -9.04
N GLY A 231 9.25 -0.84 -8.07
CA GLY A 231 7.80 -0.97 -8.01
C GLY A 231 7.13 0.35 -7.64
N TRP A 232 5.95 0.59 -8.20
CA TRP A 232 5.15 1.78 -7.98
C TRP A 232 3.72 1.40 -7.61
N MET A 233 3.09 2.24 -6.79
CA MET A 233 1.67 2.15 -6.43
C MET A 233 1.01 3.50 -6.58
N PHE A 234 -0.29 3.50 -6.90
CA PHE A 234 -1.08 4.69 -7.10
C PHE A 234 -2.43 4.59 -6.39
N ASP A 235 -2.73 5.54 -5.50
CA ASP A 235 -4.07 5.68 -4.97
C ASP A 235 -4.97 6.47 -5.92
N HIS A 236 -5.74 5.76 -6.71
CA HIS A 236 -6.63 6.30 -7.73
C HIS A 236 -7.70 7.27 -7.19
N ALA A 237 -7.99 7.24 -5.88
CA ALA A 237 -8.89 8.19 -5.24
C ALA A 237 -8.16 9.44 -4.68
N LEU A 238 -6.89 9.62 -5.01
CA LEU A 238 -6.07 10.78 -4.64
C LEU A 238 -6.15 11.12 -3.14
N GLY A 239 -6.00 10.08 -2.30
CA GLY A 239 -5.97 10.24 -0.85
C GLY A 239 -7.32 10.51 -0.19
N GLN A 240 -8.43 10.39 -0.92
CA GLN A 240 -9.74 10.52 -0.27
C GLN A 240 -9.84 9.50 0.86
N ASN A 241 -9.81 10.02 2.08
CA ASN A 241 -9.93 9.25 3.30
C ASN A 241 -11.38 9.31 3.79
N THR A 242 -12.10 8.21 3.60
CA THR A 242 -13.40 7.99 4.23
C THR A 242 -13.23 7.04 5.41
N ALA A 243 -14.13 7.02 6.38
CA ALA A 243 -14.01 6.26 7.63
C ALA A 243 -13.65 4.77 7.49
N ALA A 244 -13.74 4.20 6.29
CA ALA A 244 -13.46 2.79 5.99
C ALA A 244 -12.34 2.60 4.94
N ARG A 245 -11.60 3.65 4.56
CA ARG A 245 -10.61 3.57 3.48
C ARG A 245 -9.26 4.10 3.93
N ASP A 246 -8.25 3.26 3.78
CA ASP A 246 -6.84 3.63 3.93
C ASP A 246 -6.21 3.79 2.53
N PRO A 247 -5.82 5.01 2.10
CA PRO A 247 -5.34 5.27 0.75
C PRO A 247 -4.25 4.31 0.27
N TRP A 248 -3.18 4.13 1.03
CA TRP A 248 -2.07 3.27 0.62
C TRP A 248 -2.41 1.78 0.60
N ALA A 249 -3.33 1.31 1.45
CA ALA A 249 -3.82 -0.08 1.37
C ALA A 249 -4.59 -0.33 0.06
N PHE A 250 -5.34 0.67 -0.42
CA PHE A 250 -6.05 0.59 -1.69
C PHE A 250 -5.14 0.81 -2.91
N ALA A 251 -4.04 1.53 -2.76
CA ALA A 251 -3.06 1.76 -3.83
C ALA A 251 -2.44 0.45 -4.35
N ALA A 252 -2.37 -0.60 -3.54
CA ALA A 252 -1.89 -1.91 -3.95
C ALA A 252 -2.69 -2.52 -5.12
N SER A 253 -3.95 -2.13 -5.31
CA SER A 253 -4.77 -2.55 -6.46
C SER A 253 -4.32 -1.92 -7.79
N LYS A 254 -3.56 -0.83 -7.71
CA LYS A 254 -2.96 -0.11 -8.84
C LYS A 254 -1.46 -0.05 -8.65
N ALA A 255 -0.83 -1.19 -8.78
CA ALA A 255 0.62 -1.34 -8.64
C ALA A 255 1.26 -1.79 -9.96
N CYS A 256 2.49 -1.38 -10.20
CA CYS A 256 3.32 -1.91 -11.26
C CYS A 256 4.74 -2.28 -10.74
N PRO A 257 5.21 -3.52 -10.96
CA PRO A 257 4.43 -4.65 -11.46
C PRO A 257 3.20 -4.94 -10.60
N THR A 258 2.15 -5.48 -11.18
CA THR A 258 0.93 -5.84 -10.46
C THR A 258 1.20 -6.95 -9.45
N PHE A 259 0.62 -6.84 -8.25
CA PHE A 259 0.65 -7.93 -7.29
C PHE A 259 -0.21 -9.12 -7.74
N PRO A 260 0.16 -10.36 -7.39
CA PRO A 260 -0.76 -11.48 -7.48
C PRO A 260 -2.05 -11.17 -6.73
N THR A 261 -3.17 -11.70 -7.16
CA THR A 261 -4.46 -11.49 -6.49
C THR A 261 -4.94 -12.77 -5.81
N VAL A 262 -5.50 -12.62 -4.62
CA VAL A 262 -6.29 -13.66 -3.98
C VAL A 262 -7.74 -13.48 -4.41
N ASN A 263 -8.37 -14.54 -4.91
CA ASN A 263 -9.78 -14.50 -5.34
C ASN A 263 -10.13 -13.39 -6.33
N GLN A 264 -9.22 -13.04 -7.23
CA GLN A 264 -9.37 -12.04 -8.30
C GLN A 264 -9.52 -10.57 -7.85
N TYR A 265 -9.70 -10.27 -6.56
CA TYR A 265 -10.06 -8.93 -6.09
C TYR A 265 -9.07 -8.31 -5.10
N VAL A 266 -8.35 -9.13 -4.34
CA VAL A 266 -7.46 -8.62 -3.28
C VAL A 266 -6.01 -8.79 -3.70
N PRO A 267 -5.25 -7.71 -3.89
CA PRO A 267 -3.82 -7.81 -4.20
C PRO A 267 -3.07 -8.46 -3.03
N LEU A 268 -2.29 -9.50 -3.33
CA LEU A 268 -1.46 -10.19 -2.37
C LEU A 268 -0.08 -9.52 -2.32
N GLN A 269 0.05 -8.53 -1.48
CA GLN A 269 1.34 -7.86 -1.25
C GLN A 269 2.25 -8.69 -0.32
N ALA A 270 1.66 -9.52 0.54
CA ALA A 270 2.39 -10.32 1.52
C ALA A 270 3.35 -11.33 0.87
N GLY A 271 4.57 -11.37 1.36
CA GLY A 271 5.61 -12.31 0.93
C GLY A 271 6.37 -11.93 -0.33
N GLN A 272 5.97 -10.92 -1.05
CA GLN A 272 6.59 -10.54 -2.33
C GLN A 272 8.05 -10.04 -2.20
N THR A 273 8.40 -9.40 -1.09
CA THR A 273 9.80 -9.02 -0.80
C THR A 273 10.66 -10.26 -0.66
N ARG A 274 10.17 -11.22 0.13
CA ARG A 274 10.84 -12.51 0.31
C ARG A 274 10.97 -13.27 -1.00
N ASP A 275 9.90 -13.34 -1.79
CA ASP A 275 9.90 -14.02 -3.10
C ASP A 275 10.95 -13.46 -4.05
N PHE A 276 11.12 -12.15 -4.06
CA PHE A 276 12.17 -11.51 -4.84
C PHE A 276 13.56 -11.91 -4.32
N VAL A 277 13.79 -11.80 -3.01
CA VAL A 277 15.10 -12.08 -2.40
C VAL A 277 15.49 -13.55 -2.56
N GLU A 278 14.58 -14.50 -2.34
CA GLU A 278 14.85 -15.95 -2.48
C GLU A 278 15.11 -16.39 -3.94
N ARG A 279 14.64 -15.64 -4.93
CA ARG A 279 15.02 -15.87 -6.33
C ARG A 279 16.46 -15.45 -6.63
N VAL A 280 17.01 -14.53 -5.87
CA VAL A 280 18.37 -14.00 -6.03
C VAL A 280 19.36 -14.73 -5.16
N LEU A 281 19.01 -14.85 -3.87
CA LEU A 281 19.79 -15.53 -2.84
C LEU A 281 19.05 -16.83 -2.47
N ILE A 282 19.39 -17.92 -3.13
CA ILE A 282 18.72 -19.19 -2.94
C ILE A 282 19.16 -19.80 -1.61
N PRO A 283 18.25 -19.98 -0.63
CA PRO A 283 18.60 -20.55 0.68
C PRO A 283 19.21 -21.93 0.57
N SER A 284 20.18 -22.23 1.45
CA SER A 284 20.68 -23.60 1.62
C SER A 284 19.55 -24.44 2.22
N ARG A 285 18.98 -25.35 1.41
CA ARG A 285 17.94 -26.27 1.88
C ARG A 285 18.64 -27.38 2.68
N GLU A 286 18.76 -27.21 3.99
CA GLU A 286 19.01 -28.36 4.85
C GLU A 286 17.76 -29.24 4.80
N THR A 287 17.83 -30.35 4.10
CA THR A 287 16.93 -31.46 4.31
C THR A 287 17.14 -31.93 5.76
N SER A 288 16.18 -31.62 6.64
CA SER A 288 16.15 -32.23 7.97
C SER A 288 16.12 -33.75 7.78
N LYS A 289 17.24 -34.42 8.13
CA LYS A 289 17.29 -35.85 8.32
C LYS A 289 16.47 -36.24 9.54
#